data_8645e3424db7f9c4bb45704b33e4d36f
#
_entry.id   8645e3424db7f9c4bb45704b33e4d36f
#
_cell.length_a   1.000
_cell.length_b   1.000
_cell.length_c   1.000
_cell.angle_alpha   90.00
_cell.angle_beta   90.00
_cell.angle_gamma   90.00
#
_symmetry.space_group_name_H-M   'P 1'
#
loop_
_entity.id
_entity.type
_entity.pdbx_description
1 polymer ?
#
loop_
_entity_poly.entity_id
_entity_poly.type
_entity_poly.pdbx_seq_one_letter_code
_entity_poly.pdbx_strand_id
1 'polypeptide(L)'
;IVANIKEKYPETPIQYHSHAGPGFNVASIMEVCNAGCDYIDVGMEPLSWGTGHADLLTVQAMLKDAGYKVPEINMEAYMKVRALVQEFMDDFLGLYISPKNRLMNSLLIGPGLPGGMMGSLMADLEKNLETINKSNIKNNKPLMSQDQLLIKLFDEVAYVWPRVGYPPLVTPFSQYVKNLALMNVMQMEKGKARWSMIADDIWDMILGKAGRLPGPLAPEIIEKAQAEGRKFFEGNPQDNYPDALDKYRKLMNEKQWEVGEDEEELFEYAMHPAQYEAYRSGKAKVEFKADVAKRKAEKANAGKPTVPATPAAPAPAPAAALTMPTTPQVMTV
;
A
#
# COMPACT_ATOMS: atom_id res chain seq x y z
N ILE A 1 8.36 18.06 -13.73
CA ILE A 1 7.05 17.72 -14.32
C ILE A 1 6.10 18.91 -14.15
N VAL A 2 5.78 19.34 -12.92
CA VAL A 2 4.81 20.43 -12.64
C VAL A 2 5.16 21.69 -13.41
N ALA A 3 6.41 22.18 -13.32
CA ALA A 3 6.86 23.36 -14.05
C ALA A 3 6.66 23.25 -15.58
N ASN A 4 7.00 22.08 -16.17
CA ASN A 4 6.84 21.86 -17.62
C ASN A 4 5.38 21.81 -18.05
N ILE A 5 4.46 21.34 -17.18
CA ILE A 5 3.02 21.37 -17.47
C ILE A 5 2.53 22.81 -17.40
N LYS A 6 2.89 23.55 -16.35
CA LYS A 6 2.49 24.94 -16.17
C LYS A 6 3.04 25.88 -17.27
N GLU A 7 4.23 25.59 -17.79
CA GLU A 7 4.79 26.31 -18.93
C GLU A 7 3.91 26.17 -20.19
N LYS A 8 3.41 24.95 -20.46
CA LYS A 8 2.60 24.65 -21.64
C LYS A 8 1.11 24.96 -21.45
N TYR A 9 0.61 24.76 -20.24
CA TYR A 9 -0.80 24.82 -19.90
C TYR A 9 -0.97 25.57 -18.57
N PRO A 10 -0.73 26.91 -18.53
CA PRO A 10 -0.67 27.68 -17.29
C PRO A 10 -1.99 27.65 -16.49
N GLU A 11 -3.12 27.59 -17.17
CA GLU A 11 -4.45 27.58 -16.55
C GLU A 11 -4.91 26.19 -16.07
N THR A 12 -4.18 25.12 -16.39
CA THR A 12 -4.56 23.77 -15.96
C THR A 12 -4.24 23.59 -14.48
N PRO A 13 -5.22 23.31 -13.62
CA PRO A 13 -4.95 23.04 -12.21
C PRO A 13 -4.21 21.71 -12.05
N ILE A 14 -3.23 21.70 -11.14
CA ILE A 14 -2.42 20.53 -10.83
C ILE A 14 -2.63 20.17 -9.36
N GLN A 15 -2.99 18.93 -9.13
CA GLN A 15 -3.08 18.32 -7.80
C GLN A 15 -1.90 17.37 -7.59
N TYR A 16 -1.25 17.51 -6.44
CA TYR A 16 -0.13 16.66 -6.04
C TYR A 16 -0.53 15.70 -4.94
N HIS A 17 -0.37 14.42 -5.25
CA HIS A 17 -0.63 13.30 -4.35
C HIS A 17 0.67 12.57 -4.02
N SER A 18 1.05 12.51 -2.75
CA SER A 18 2.26 11.81 -2.32
C SER A 18 2.13 11.23 -0.92
N HIS A 19 2.79 10.10 -0.70
CA HIS A 19 2.81 9.42 0.59
C HIS A 19 4.07 9.76 1.39
N ALA A 20 3.96 9.74 2.72
CA ALA A 20 5.04 10.12 3.63
C ALA A 20 6.07 9.01 3.87
N GLY A 21 5.81 7.79 3.41
CA GLY A 21 6.58 6.58 3.72
C GLY A 21 8.10 6.72 3.71
N PRO A 22 8.72 7.22 2.62
CA PRO A 22 10.16 7.40 2.54
C PRO A 22 10.74 8.53 3.39
N GLY A 23 9.91 9.45 3.89
CA GLY A 23 10.32 10.55 4.76
C GLY A 23 10.60 11.89 4.06
N PHE A 24 10.52 11.99 2.74
CA PHE A 24 10.86 13.23 2.00
C PHE A 24 9.66 13.95 1.37
N ASN A 25 8.42 13.47 1.58
CA ASN A 25 7.24 14.06 0.91
C ASN A 25 6.98 15.52 1.30
N VAL A 26 7.32 15.95 2.52
CA VAL A 26 7.21 17.35 2.94
C VAL A 26 8.11 18.24 2.08
N ALA A 27 9.36 17.82 1.82
CA ALA A 27 10.26 18.52 0.90
C ALA A 27 9.69 18.52 -0.54
N SER A 28 9.14 17.39 -1.00
CA SER A 28 8.53 17.29 -2.32
C SER A 28 7.31 18.20 -2.46
N ILE A 29 6.49 18.35 -1.41
CA ILE A 29 5.36 19.29 -1.37
C ILE A 29 5.86 20.72 -1.59
N MET A 30 6.93 21.13 -0.89
CA MET A 30 7.51 22.44 -1.07
C MET A 30 7.97 22.68 -2.51
N GLU A 31 8.67 21.73 -3.10
CA GLU A 31 9.19 21.81 -4.47
C GLU A 31 8.05 21.89 -5.52
N VAL A 32 6.99 21.11 -5.37
CA VAL A 32 5.86 21.18 -6.31
C VAL A 32 5.05 22.47 -6.15
N CYS A 33 4.94 23.02 -4.94
CA CYS A 33 4.34 24.34 -4.73
C CYS A 33 5.19 25.43 -5.37
N ASN A 34 6.51 25.40 -5.22
CA ASN A 34 7.44 26.32 -5.91
C ASN A 34 7.29 26.24 -7.44
N ALA A 35 6.95 25.06 -7.96
CA ALA A 35 6.74 24.84 -9.38
C ALA A 35 5.33 25.19 -9.89
N GLY A 36 4.43 25.67 -9.02
CA GLY A 36 3.08 26.13 -9.37
C GLY A 36 1.98 25.08 -9.20
N CYS A 37 2.13 24.13 -8.32
CA CYS A 37 1.06 23.19 -7.96
C CYS A 37 -0.07 23.92 -7.23
N ASP A 38 -1.34 23.60 -7.57
CA ASP A 38 -2.51 24.30 -7.03
C ASP A 38 -3.13 23.59 -5.83
N TYR A 39 -3.08 22.26 -5.80
CA TYR A 39 -3.71 21.43 -4.76
C TYR A 39 -2.74 20.41 -4.21
N ILE A 40 -2.75 20.25 -2.88
CA ILE A 40 -1.92 19.28 -2.17
C ILE A 40 -2.83 18.35 -1.35
N ASP A 41 -2.66 17.05 -1.55
CA ASP A 41 -3.32 16.04 -0.73
C ASP A 41 -2.57 15.88 0.60
N VAL A 42 -3.32 15.90 1.68
CA VAL A 42 -2.78 15.81 3.04
C VAL A 42 -3.52 14.76 3.86
N GLY A 43 -2.89 14.26 4.90
CA GLY A 43 -3.51 13.39 5.89
C GLY A 43 -3.97 14.16 7.11
N MET A 44 -4.61 13.45 8.02
CA MET A 44 -5.04 13.97 9.32
C MET A 44 -4.72 12.94 10.41
N GLU A 45 -4.21 13.39 11.57
CA GLU A 45 -4.06 12.51 12.71
C GLU A 45 -5.42 11.91 13.16
N PRO A 46 -5.41 10.61 13.57
CA PRO A 46 -4.26 9.72 13.80
C PRO A 46 -3.81 8.91 12.56
N LEU A 47 -4.27 9.21 11.36
CA LEU A 47 -4.00 8.44 10.12
C LEU A 47 -2.94 9.07 9.20
N SER A 48 -2.39 10.24 9.55
CA SER A 48 -1.28 10.87 8.83
C SER A 48 0.05 10.13 9.04
N TRP A 49 1.02 10.45 8.18
CA TRP A 49 2.40 9.93 8.17
C TRP A 49 2.54 8.47 7.72
N GLY A 50 3.76 7.99 7.69
CA GLY A 50 4.07 6.63 7.25
C GLY A 50 3.52 6.33 5.85
N THR A 51 2.71 5.29 5.72
CA THR A 51 2.05 4.93 4.45
C THR A 51 0.89 5.88 4.06
N GLY A 52 0.51 6.79 4.94
CA GLY A 52 -0.42 7.90 4.67
C GLY A 52 0.30 9.13 4.09
N HIS A 53 -0.37 10.28 4.17
CA HIS A 53 0.15 11.57 3.70
C HIS A 53 0.79 12.35 4.84
N ALA A 54 1.51 13.44 4.53
CA ALA A 54 1.92 14.42 5.52
C ALA A 54 0.70 15.02 6.22
N ASP A 55 0.86 15.38 7.48
CA ASP A 55 -0.25 15.93 8.26
C ASP A 55 -0.63 17.34 7.80
N LEU A 56 -1.93 17.59 7.75
CA LEU A 56 -2.54 18.86 7.35
C LEU A 56 -1.94 20.06 8.12
N LEU A 57 -1.78 19.97 9.44
CA LEU A 57 -1.27 21.08 10.26
C LEU A 57 0.19 21.37 9.93
N THR A 58 1.00 20.33 9.73
CA THR A 58 2.41 20.48 9.34
C THR A 58 2.54 21.14 7.97
N VAL A 59 1.77 20.67 6.98
CA VAL A 59 1.82 21.24 5.62
C VAL A 59 1.32 22.67 5.61
N GLN A 60 0.22 22.99 6.32
CA GLN A 60 -0.27 24.34 6.42
C GLN A 60 0.77 25.28 7.05
N ALA A 61 1.37 24.90 8.18
CA ALA A 61 2.37 25.73 8.86
C ALA A 61 3.58 25.99 7.95
N MET A 62 4.11 24.92 7.33
CA MET A 62 5.24 25.02 6.40
C MET A 62 4.96 25.97 5.23
N LEU A 63 3.80 25.85 4.60
CA LEU A 63 3.44 26.67 3.44
C LEU A 63 3.18 28.14 3.84
N LYS A 64 2.55 28.38 5.01
CA LYS A 64 2.40 29.74 5.57
C LYS A 64 3.74 30.41 5.85
N ASP A 65 4.67 29.69 6.48
CA ASP A 65 6.01 30.21 6.79
C ASP A 65 6.80 30.52 5.51
N ALA A 66 6.57 29.72 4.44
CA ALA A 66 7.15 29.97 3.14
C ALA A 66 6.46 31.10 2.34
N GLY A 67 5.43 31.75 2.90
CA GLY A 67 4.74 32.88 2.30
C GLY A 67 3.57 32.53 1.37
N TYR A 68 3.16 31.26 1.33
CA TYR A 68 2.00 30.84 0.55
C TYR A 68 0.68 31.25 1.24
N LYS A 69 -0.30 31.62 0.43
CA LYS A 69 -1.66 31.82 0.89
C LYS A 69 -2.40 30.48 0.89
N VAL A 70 -2.65 29.94 2.06
CA VAL A 70 -3.34 28.66 2.27
C VAL A 70 -4.64 28.86 3.06
N PRO A 71 -5.65 28.00 2.90
CA PRO A 71 -6.89 28.08 3.67
C PRO A 71 -6.65 28.03 5.17
N GLU A 72 -7.47 28.75 5.93
CA GLU A 72 -7.47 28.63 7.40
C GLU A 72 -8.17 27.33 7.81
N ILE A 73 -7.57 26.65 8.81
CA ILE A 73 -8.16 25.42 9.36
C ILE A 73 -9.03 25.79 10.54
N ASN A 74 -10.27 25.29 10.55
CA ASN A 74 -11.12 25.35 11.73
C ASN A 74 -10.59 24.33 12.77
N MET A 75 -9.82 24.83 13.72
CA MET A 75 -9.15 23.99 14.72
C MET A 75 -10.13 23.25 15.64
N GLU A 76 -11.30 23.83 15.94
CA GLU A 76 -12.33 23.16 16.74
C GLU A 76 -12.88 21.93 15.99
N ALA A 77 -13.23 22.12 14.72
CA ALA A 77 -13.69 21.02 13.87
C ALA A 77 -12.58 19.97 13.67
N TYR A 78 -11.33 20.39 13.45
CA TYR A 78 -10.19 19.50 13.33
C TYR A 78 -10.04 18.60 14.58
N MET A 79 -10.03 19.20 15.77
CA MET A 79 -9.87 18.46 17.03
C MET A 79 -11.02 17.51 17.28
N LYS A 80 -12.26 17.90 16.92
CA LYS A 80 -13.44 17.03 17.04
C LYS A 80 -13.34 15.82 16.10
N VAL A 81 -12.98 16.01 14.85
CA VAL A 81 -12.81 14.93 13.88
C VAL A 81 -11.66 14.01 14.31
N ARG A 82 -10.51 14.59 14.75
CA ARG A 82 -9.38 13.81 15.27
C ARG A 82 -9.79 12.91 16.44
N ALA A 83 -10.57 13.43 17.38
CA ALA A 83 -11.06 12.65 18.51
C ALA A 83 -11.98 11.50 18.07
N LEU A 84 -12.92 11.75 17.14
CA LEU A 84 -13.80 10.72 16.60
C LEU A 84 -13.01 9.62 15.86
N VAL A 85 -12.03 10.00 15.03
CA VAL A 85 -11.19 9.01 14.32
C VAL A 85 -10.36 8.21 15.32
N GLN A 86 -9.83 8.85 16.37
CA GLN A 86 -9.11 8.14 17.43
C GLN A 86 -10.01 7.12 18.16
N GLU A 87 -11.29 7.46 18.40
CA GLU A 87 -12.26 6.54 19.00
C GLU A 87 -12.44 5.28 18.11
N PHE A 88 -12.57 5.45 16.79
CA PHE A 88 -12.62 4.32 15.86
C PHE A 88 -11.32 3.50 15.86
N MET A 89 -10.16 4.17 15.95
CA MET A 89 -8.87 3.50 16.05
C MET A 89 -8.79 2.63 17.31
N ASP A 90 -9.24 3.14 18.43
CA ASP A 90 -9.21 2.43 19.73
C ASP A 90 -10.23 1.30 19.77
N ASP A 91 -11.41 1.50 19.19
CA ASP A 91 -12.48 0.51 19.22
C ASP A 91 -12.20 -0.70 18.31
N PHE A 92 -11.85 -0.48 17.05
CA PHE A 92 -11.61 -1.60 16.13
C PHE A 92 -10.56 -1.35 15.03
N LEU A 93 -10.46 -0.13 14.47
CA LEU A 93 -9.65 0.10 13.28
C LEU A 93 -8.16 -0.17 13.55
N GLY A 94 -7.66 0.17 14.73
CA GLY A 94 -6.29 -0.12 15.16
C GLY A 94 -5.98 -1.61 15.35
N LEU A 95 -6.96 -2.49 15.22
CA LEU A 95 -6.73 -3.95 15.16
C LEU A 95 -6.37 -4.42 13.74
N TYR A 96 -6.68 -3.61 12.74
CA TYR A 96 -6.45 -3.90 11.32
C TYR A 96 -5.30 -3.10 10.74
N ILE A 97 -4.97 -1.94 11.31
CA ILE A 97 -3.87 -1.10 10.87
C ILE A 97 -2.64 -1.41 11.72
N SER A 98 -1.59 -1.95 11.08
CA SER A 98 -0.32 -2.15 11.77
C SER A 98 0.27 -0.81 12.23
N PRO A 99 0.73 -0.68 13.50
CA PRO A 99 1.43 0.52 13.95
C PRO A 99 2.65 0.88 13.09
N LYS A 100 3.29 -0.10 12.46
CA LYS A 100 4.41 0.12 11.52
C LYS A 100 4.02 0.96 10.30
N ASN A 101 2.74 0.93 9.90
CA ASN A 101 2.26 1.73 8.77
C ASN A 101 2.32 3.25 9.04
N ARG A 102 2.43 3.66 10.30
CA ARG A 102 2.57 5.06 10.70
C ARG A 102 4.03 5.52 10.84
N LEU A 103 4.96 4.60 10.64
CA LEU A 103 6.40 4.90 10.71
C LEU A 103 6.94 5.19 9.31
N MET A 104 7.81 6.19 9.22
CA MET A 104 8.61 6.40 8.02
C MET A 104 9.73 5.35 7.96
N ASN A 105 10.03 4.87 6.76
CA ASN A 105 11.08 3.92 6.50
C ASN A 105 11.79 4.27 5.20
N SER A 106 13.07 4.62 5.27
CA SER A 106 13.87 5.00 4.11
C SER A 106 14.02 3.86 3.07
N LEU A 107 13.87 2.60 3.46
CA LEU A 107 13.85 1.47 2.52
C LEU A 107 12.65 1.52 1.55
N LEU A 108 11.63 2.34 1.87
CA LEU A 108 10.50 2.57 0.96
C LEU A 108 10.85 3.50 -0.23
N ILE A 109 12.06 4.04 -0.30
CA ILE A 109 12.64 4.64 -1.50
C ILE A 109 12.98 3.50 -2.45
N GLY A 110 11.97 2.92 -3.03
CA GLY A 110 12.11 1.75 -3.86
C GLY A 110 11.67 2.01 -5.30
N PRO A 111 11.30 0.98 -6.03
CA PRO A 111 11.01 0.99 -7.46
C PRO A 111 9.72 1.73 -7.85
N GLY A 112 9.30 2.75 -7.10
CA GLY A 112 8.15 3.59 -7.43
C GLY A 112 6.77 2.97 -7.12
N LEU A 113 6.71 1.97 -6.26
CA LEU A 113 5.41 1.43 -5.81
C LEU A 113 4.63 2.52 -5.05
N PRO A 114 3.32 2.66 -5.30
CA PRO A 114 2.49 3.62 -4.60
C PRO A 114 2.51 3.43 -3.09
N GLY A 115 2.61 4.53 -2.33
CA GLY A 115 2.65 4.49 -0.88
C GLY A 115 1.44 3.81 -0.24
N GLY A 116 0.25 3.96 -0.82
CA GLY A 116 -0.96 3.26 -0.39
C GLY A 116 -0.88 1.73 -0.43
N MET A 117 -0.02 1.18 -1.31
CA MET A 117 0.24 -0.27 -1.35
C MET A 117 1.18 -0.75 -0.24
N MET A 118 1.95 0.16 0.37
CA MET A 118 2.98 -0.23 1.33
C MET A 118 2.37 -0.86 2.59
N GLY A 119 1.18 -0.43 3.01
CA GLY A 119 0.47 -1.04 4.12
C GLY A 119 0.11 -2.51 3.87
N SER A 120 -0.48 -2.81 2.72
CA SER A 120 -0.79 -4.19 2.32
C SER A 120 0.48 -5.00 2.05
N LEU A 121 1.51 -4.38 1.47
CA LEU A 121 2.79 -5.02 1.23
C LEU A 121 3.45 -5.49 2.53
N MET A 122 3.48 -4.66 3.56
CA MET A 122 4.08 -5.03 4.85
C MET A 122 3.34 -6.20 5.52
N ALA A 123 2.00 -6.25 5.41
CA ALA A 123 1.21 -7.38 5.90
C ALA A 123 1.48 -8.66 5.10
N ASP A 124 1.59 -8.56 3.77
CA ASP A 124 1.95 -9.68 2.90
C ASP A 124 3.35 -10.19 3.20
N LEU A 125 4.32 -9.30 3.46
CA LEU A 125 5.69 -9.68 3.80
C LEU A 125 5.76 -10.50 5.08
N GLU A 126 5.05 -10.12 6.14
CA GLU A 126 5.05 -10.86 7.41
C GLU A 126 4.54 -12.29 7.20
N LYS A 127 3.42 -12.45 6.50
CA LYS A 127 2.81 -13.76 6.22
C LYS A 127 3.69 -14.64 5.33
N ASN A 128 4.28 -14.05 4.29
CA ASN A 128 5.11 -14.79 3.34
C ASN A 128 6.48 -15.14 3.94
N LEU A 129 7.05 -14.26 4.77
CA LEU A 129 8.29 -14.52 5.51
C LEU A 129 8.15 -15.75 6.42
N GLU A 130 7.04 -15.86 7.13
CA GLU A 130 6.75 -17.04 7.95
C GLU A 130 6.74 -18.34 7.11
N THR A 131 6.11 -18.27 5.93
CA THR A 131 6.04 -19.40 5.01
C THR A 131 7.43 -19.76 4.45
N ILE A 132 8.23 -18.78 4.06
CA ILE A 132 9.60 -18.97 3.56
C ILE A 132 10.45 -19.56 4.67
N ASN A 133 10.40 -19.04 5.89
CA ASN A 133 11.22 -19.49 6.99
C ASN A 133 10.84 -20.90 7.46
N LYS A 134 9.57 -21.28 7.45
CA LYS A 134 9.15 -22.68 7.64
C LYS A 134 9.80 -23.62 6.62
N SER A 135 9.85 -23.21 5.35
CA SER A 135 10.53 -23.96 4.29
C SER A 135 12.04 -23.99 4.48
N ASN A 136 12.65 -22.88 4.88
CA ASN A 136 14.09 -22.79 5.13
C ASN A 136 14.53 -23.70 6.27
N ILE A 137 13.79 -23.72 7.38
CA ILE A 137 14.04 -24.65 8.50
C ILE A 137 14.01 -26.11 8.01
N LYS A 138 12.96 -26.47 7.25
CA LYS A 138 12.82 -27.84 6.72
C LYS A 138 13.97 -28.25 5.79
N ASN A 139 14.56 -27.29 5.10
CA ASN A 139 15.64 -27.53 4.13
C ASN A 139 17.03 -27.15 4.66
N ASN A 140 17.21 -26.95 5.96
CA ASN A 140 18.45 -26.53 6.61
C ASN A 140 19.08 -25.26 5.98
N LYS A 141 18.24 -24.31 5.53
CA LYS A 141 18.67 -23.02 5.01
C LYS A 141 18.63 -21.96 6.12
N PRO A 142 19.45 -20.90 6.03
CA PRO A 142 19.40 -19.78 6.97
C PRO A 142 18.01 -19.11 6.97
N LEU A 143 17.60 -18.59 8.12
CA LEU A 143 16.38 -17.79 8.21
C LEU A 143 16.56 -16.47 7.48
N MET A 144 15.51 -16.04 6.79
CA MET A 144 15.44 -14.75 6.13
C MET A 144 14.84 -13.72 7.09
N SER A 145 15.39 -12.50 7.12
CA SER A 145 14.79 -11.37 7.83
C SER A 145 13.72 -10.67 6.97
N GLN A 146 12.87 -9.84 7.59
CA GLN A 146 11.88 -9.05 6.88
C GLN A 146 12.54 -8.06 5.91
N ASP A 147 13.65 -7.42 6.32
CA ASP A 147 14.38 -6.48 5.47
C ASP A 147 15.02 -7.18 4.27
N GLN A 148 15.57 -8.38 4.45
CA GLN A 148 16.10 -9.18 3.35
C GLN A 148 15.00 -9.54 2.33
N LEU A 149 13.81 -9.91 2.80
CA LEU A 149 12.68 -10.19 1.90
C LEU A 149 12.21 -8.92 1.19
N LEU A 150 12.18 -7.79 1.87
CA LEU A 150 11.80 -6.50 1.30
C LEU A 150 12.76 -6.08 0.18
N ILE A 151 14.08 -6.20 0.41
CA ILE A 151 15.11 -5.89 -0.60
C ILE A 151 14.94 -6.79 -1.82
N LYS A 152 14.82 -8.11 -1.61
CA LYS A 152 14.58 -9.06 -2.72
C LYS A 152 13.32 -8.72 -3.51
N LEU A 153 12.27 -8.32 -2.83
CA LEU A 153 11.02 -7.95 -3.50
C LEU A 153 11.19 -6.66 -4.33
N PHE A 154 11.88 -5.66 -3.81
CA PHE A 154 12.11 -4.43 -4.55
C PHE A 154 12.99 -4.65 -5.79
N ASP A 155 14.05 -5.45 -5.65
CA ASP A 155 14.87 -5.86 -6.79
C ASP A 155 14.03 -6.61 -7.83
N GLU A 156 13.15 -7.49 -7.37
CA GLU A 156 12.30 -8.25 -8.29
C GLU A 156 11.20 -7.38 -8.92
N VAL A 157 10.64 -6.39 -8.22
CA VAL A 157 9.72 -5.39 -8.84
C VAL A 157 10.44 -4.60 -9.91
N ALA A 158 11.66 -4.14 -9.65
CA ALA A 158 12.48 -3.41 -10.63
C ALA A 158 12.82 -4.30 -11.84
N TYR A 159 12.97 -5.61 -11.64
CA TYR A 159 13.19 -6.58 -12.71
C TYR A 159 11.90 -6.86 -13.52
N VAL A 160 10.77 -7.05 -12.84
CA VAL A 160 9.48 -7.44 -13.44
C VAL A 160 8.86 -6.30 -14.24
N TRP A 161 8.77 -5.12 -13.65
CA TRP A 161 8.02 -4.00 -14.17
C TRP A 161 8.33 -3.66 -15.64
N PRO A 162 9.61 -3.47 -16.06
CA PRO A 162 9.93 -3.22 -17.46
C PRO A 162 9.61 -4.42 -18.36
N ARG A 163 9.72 -5.65 -17.86
CA ARG A 163 9.52 -6.87 -18.64
C ARG A 163 8.07 -7.19 -18.95
N VAL A 164 7.17 -6.67 -18.14
CA VAL A 164 5.72 -6.77 -18.39
C VAL A 164 5.13 -5.53 -19.06
N GLY A 165 5.96 -4.72 -19.71
CA GLY A 165 5.53 -3.62 -20.57
C GLY A 165 5.23 -2.31 -19.83
N TYR A 166 5.85 -2.05 -18.69
CA TYR A 166 5.71 -0.83 -17.89
C TYR A 166 4.25 -0.46 -17.56
N PRO A 167 3.42 -1.37 -17.06
CA PRO A 167 2.06 -1.00 -16.67
C PRO A 167 2.10 0.16 -15.68
N PRO A 168 1.12 1.08 -15.71
CA PRO A 168 1.08 2.19 -14.76
C PRO A 168 1.04 1.65 -13.33
N LEU A 169 1.90 2.19 -12.45
CA LEU A 169 1.97 1.76 -11.05
C LEU A 169 0.85 2.39 -10.21
N VAL A 170 -0.37 2.19 -10.64
CA VAL A 170 -1.63 2.59 -10.02
C VAL A 170 -2.53 1.36 -9.88
N THR A 171 -3.47 1.36 -8.94
CA THR A 171 -4.42 0.25 -8.75
C THR A 171 -5.26 0.03 -10.02
N PRO A 172 -5.44 -1.22 -10.48
CA PRO A 172 -4.98 -2.49 -9.91
C PRO A 172 -3.58 -2.93 -10.38
N PHE A 173 -2.99 -2.31 -11.40
CA PHE A 173 -1.77 -2.77 -12.07
C PHE A 173 -0.54 -2.80 -11.16
N SER A 174 -0.42 -1.85 -10.26
CA SER A 174 0.64 -1.85 -9.24
C SER A 174 0.57 -3.10 -8.35
N GLN A 175 -0.65 -3.56 -8.01
CA GLN A 175 -0.85 -4.80 -7.26
C GLN A 175 -0.44 -6.03 -8.08
N TYR A 176 -0.73 -6.04 -9.38
CA TYR A 176 -0.32 -7.13 -10.27
C TYR A 176 1.19 -7.23 -10.38
N VAL A 177 1.90 -6.11 -10.56
CA VAL A 177 3.36 -6.08 -10.60
C VAL A 177 3.96 -6.56 -9.27
N LYS A 178 3.46 -6.03 -8.14
CA LYS A 178 3.89 -6.46 -6.80
C LYS A 178 3.64 -7.94 -6.57
N ASN A 179 2.44 -8.43 -6.88
CA ASN A 179 2.08 -9.82 -6.65
C ASN A 179 2.92 -10.76 -7.52
N LEU A 180 3.15 -10.41 -8.78
CA LEU A 180 4.01 -11.19 -9.67
C LEU A 180 5.45 -11.24 -9.17
N ALA A 181 6.00 -10.10 -8.73
CA ALA A 181 7.32 -10.04 -8.13
C ALA A 181 7.41 -10.92 -6.86
N LEU A 182 6.42 -10.83 -5.98
CA LEU A 182 6.37 -11.65 -4.76
C LEU A 182 6.26 -13.14 -5.08
N MET A 183 5.43 -13.52 -6.07
CA MET A 183 5.33 -14.90 -6.55
C MET A 183 6.67 -15.40 -7.08
N ASN A 184 7.37 -14.61 -7.87
CA ASN A 184 8.71 -14.95 -8.37
C ASN A 184 9.70 -15.17 -7.23
N VAL A 185 9.77 -14.24 -6.26
CA VAL A 185 10.64 -14.40 -5.08
C VAL A 185 10.33 -15.70 -4.35
N MET A 186 9.05 -15.96 -4.08
CA MET A 186 8.66 -17.19 -3.38
C MET A 186 8.97 -18.46 -4.16
N GLN A 187 8.87 -18.46 -5.49
CA GLN A 187 9.20 -19.62 -6.32
C GLN A 187 10.73 -19.83 -6.38
N MET A 188 11.51 -18.75 -6.52
CA MET A 188 12.96 -18.82 -6.52
C MET A 188 13.52 -19.31 -5.17
N GLU A 189 12.94 -18.93 -4.05
CA GLU A 189 13.31 -19.47 -2.71
C GLU A 189 13.06 -21.00 -2.61
N LYS A 190 12.10 -21.50 -3.38
CA LYS A 190 11.82 -22.96 -3.53
C LYS A 190 12.68 -23.64 -4.61
N GLY A 191 13.63 -22.93 -5.22
CA GLY A 191 14.49 -23.46 -6.30
C GLY A 191 13.81 -23.55 -7.67
N LYS A 192 12.67 -22.90 -7.87
CA LYS A 192 11.98 -22.82 -9.17
C LYS A 192 12.45 -21.59 -9.97
N ALA A 193 12.22 -21.62 -11.28
CA ALA A 193 12.51 -20.49 -12.15
C ALA A 193 11.52 -19.33 -11.92
N ARG A 194 11.97 -18.10 -12.29
CA ARG A 194 11.05 -16.96 -12.47
C ARG A 194 9.96 -17.33 -13.46
N TRP A 195 8.84 -16.66 -13.35
CA TRP A 195 7.67 -16.84 -14.24
C TRP A 195 7.06 -18.25 -14.18
N SER A 196 7.50 -19.10 -13.23
CA SER A 196 6.90 -20.44 -13.08
C SER A 196 5.44 -20.42 -12.70
N MET A 197 4.96 -19.30 -12.17
CA MET A 197 3.56 -19.07 -11.83
C MET A 197 3.20 -17.60 -12.12
N ILE A 198 2.20 -17.37 -12.98
CA ILE A 198 1.60 -16.07 -13.27
C ILE A 198 0.09 -16.29 -13.14
N ALA A 199 -0.57 -15.50 -12.30
CA ALA A 199 -2.02 -15.59 -12.09
C ALA A 199 -2.79 -15.08 -13.32
N ASP A 200 -4.03 -15.52 -13.51
CA ASP A 200 -4.79 -15.22 -14.71
C ASP A 200 -5.16 -13.75 -14.87
N ASP A 201 -5.42 -13.04 -13.77
CA ASP A 201 -5.62 -11.59 -13.76
C ASP A 201 -4.37 -10.80 -14.20
N ILE A 202 -3.18 -11.29 -13.81
CA ILE A 202 -1.90 -10.74 -14.27
C ILE A 202 -1.69 -11.05 -15.76
N TRP A 203 -2.04 -12.26 -16.19
CA TRP A 203 -2.04 -12.59 -17.61
C TRP A 203 -2.98 -11.72 -18.42
N ASP A 204 -4.16 -11.41 -17.92
CA ASP A 204 -5.12 -10.54 -18.61
C ASP A 204 -4.55 -9.12 -18.81
N MET A 205 -3.82 -8.60 -17.84
CA MET A 205 -3.06 -7.35 -18.01
C MET A 205 -1.97 -7.50 -19.08
N ILE A 206 -1.12 -8.54 -18.98
CA ILE A 206 0.01 -8.77 -19.90
C ILE A 206 -0.48 -8.96 -21.33
N LEU A 207 -1.59 -9.67 -21.52
CA LEU A 207 -2.17 -9.95 -22.83
C LEU A 207 -2.93 -8.77 -23.46
N GLY A 208 -3.05 -7.64 -22.75
CA GLY A 208 -3.66 -6.41 -23.26
C GLY A 208 -5.18 -6.35 -23.12
N LYS A 209 -5.82 -7.28 -22.38
CA LYS A 209 -7.28 -7.28 -22.18
C LYS A 209 -7.76 -6.07 -21.36
N ALA A 210 -6.92 -5.55 -20.48
CA ALA A 210 -7.20 -4.36 -19.68
C ALA A 210 -6.68 -3.05 -20.33
N GLY A 211 -6.20 -3.12 -21.57
CA GLY A 211 -5.67 -2.01 -22.32
C GLY A 211 -4.24 -2.21 -22.79
N ARG A 212 -3.81 -1.32 -23.69
CA ARG A 212 -2.48 -1.36 -24.26
C ARG A 212 -1.43 -0.98 -23.21
N LEU A 213 -0.38 -1.79 -23.09
CA LEU A 213 0.75 -1.51 -22.24
C LEU A 213 1.63 -0.37 -22.80
N PRO A 214 2.22 0.48 -21.94
CA PRO A 214 3.05 1.60 -22.35
C PRO A 214 4.33 1.20 -23.09
N GLY A 215 4.92 0.05 -22.77
CA GLY A 215 6.15 -0.45 -23.35
C GLY A 215 6.04 -1.87 -23.90
N PRO A 216 7.10 -2.36 -24.55
CA PRO A 216 7.14 -3.72 -25.10
C PRO A 216 7.24 -4.75 -23.96
N LEU A 217 6.69 -5.92 -24.19
CA LEU A 217 6.93 -7.09 -23.35
C LEU A 217 8.31 -7.67 -23.61
N ALA A 218 8.95 -8.22 -22.59
CA ALA A 218 10.19 -8.96 -22.74
C ALA A 218 9.97 -10.26 -23.54
N PRO A 219 10.97 -10.70 -24.35
CA PRO A 219 10.86 -11.91 -25.17
C PRO A 219 10.43 -13.15 -24.36
N GLU A 220 10.99 -13.34 -23.16
CA GLU A 220 10.67 -14.48 -22.30
C GLU A 220 9.20 -14.51 -21.86
N ILE A 221 8.54 -13.37 -21.78
CA ILE A 221 7.10 -13.29 -21.44
C ILE A 221 6.26 -13.67 -22.67
N ILE A 222 6.68 -13.23 -23.85
CA ILE A 222 6.01 -13.57 -25.13
C ILE A 222 6.12 -15.07 -25.39
N GLU A 223 7.33 -15.63 -25.27
CA GLU A 223 7.59 -17.05 -25.42
C GLU A 223 6.77 -17.90 -24.46
N LYS A 224 6.69 -17.46 -23.20
CA LYS A 224 5.87 -18.14 -22.20
C LYS A 224 4.37 -18.09 -22.52
N ALA A 225 3.85 -16.93 -22.95
CA ALA A 225 2.47 -16.82 -23.39
C ALA A 225 2.16 -17.78 -24.54
N GLN A 226 3.05 -17.86 -25.52
CA GLN A 226 2.92 -18.77 -26.65
C GLN A 226 2.97 -20.25 -26.23
N ALA A 227 3.91 -20.60 -25.34
CA ALA A 227 4.04 -21.96 -24.81
C ALA A 227 2.80 -22.40 -24.02
N GLU A 228 2.11 -21.47 -23.35
CA GLU A 228 0.85 -21.73 -22.63
C GLU A 228 -0.39 -21.61 -23.52
N GLY A 229 -0.22 -21.34 -24.83
CA GLY A 229 -1.33 -21.19 -25.78
C GLY A 229 -2.19 -19.94 -25.57
N ARG A 230 -1.64 -18.95 -24.87
CA ARG A 230 -2.33 -17.68 -24.57
C ARG A 230 -2.31 -16.78 -25.80
N LYS A 231 -3.41 -16.04 -26.02
CA LYS A 231 -3.56 -15.13 -27.16
C LYS A 231 -3.56 -13.69 -26.69
N PHE A 232 -2.79 -12.85 -27.38
CA PHE A 232 -2.84 -11.41 -27.16
C PHE A 232 -4.17 -10.85 -27.66
N PHE A 233 -4.68 -9.87 -26.92
CA PHE A 233 -5.92 -9.20 -27.24
C PHE A 233 -5.63 -7.94 -28.07
N GLU A 234 -6.26 -7.84 -29.24
CA GLU A 234 -6.08 -6.74 -30.19
C GLU A 234 -7.35 -5.88 -30.34
N GLY A 235 -8.42 -6.24 -29.64
CA GLY A 235 -9.72 -5.54 -29.66
C GLY A 235 -9.76 -4.30 -28.77
N ASN A 236 -10.97 -3.71 -28.67
CA ASN A 236 -11.23 -2.67 -27.68
C ASN A 236 -11.31 -3.30 -26.28
N PRO A 237 -10.49 -2.90 -25.31
CA PRO A 237 -10.52 -3.44 -23.94
C PRO A 237 -11.90 -3.38 -23.29
N GLN A 238 -12.71 -2.37 -23.62
CA GLN A 238 -14.08 -2.22 -23.12
C GLN A 238 -14.98 -3.41 -23.48
N ASP A 239 -14.71 -4.08 -24.59
CA ASP A 239 -15.50 -5.26 -25.02
C ASP A 239 -15.35 -6.44 -24.05
N ASN A 240 -14.28 -6.46 -23.24
CA ASN A 240 -14.07 -7.45 -22.17
C ASN A 240 -14.87 -7.16 -20.90
N TYR A 241 -15.43 -5.96 -20.79
CA TYR A 241 -16.14 -5.49 -19.61
C TYR A 241 -17.53 -4.99 -20.01
N PRO A 242 -18.47 -5.90 -20.33
CA PRO A 242 -19.83 -5.52 -20.70
C PRO A 242 -20.51 -4.78 -19.53
N ASP A 243 -21.44 -3.89 -19.87
CA ASP A 243 -22.25 -3.21 -18.86
C ASP A 243 -22.99 -4.26 -18.00
N ALA A 244 -22.80 -4.17 -16.71
CA ALA A 244 -23.36 -5.11 -15.75
C ALA A 244 -24.57 -4.54 -14.99
N LEU A 245 -24.90 -3.25 -15.12
CA LEU A 245 -25.93 -2.60 -14.30
C LEU A 245 -27.31 -3.23 -14.50
N ASP A 246 -27.70 -3.51 -15.74
CA ASP A 246 -28.99 -4.16 -16.03
C ASP A 246 -29.11 -5.54 -15.40
N LYS A 247 -28.02 -6.32 -15.42
CA LYS A 247 -27.95 -7.61 -14.74
C LYS A 247 -28.18 -7.47 -13.24
N TYR A 248 -27.48 -6.55 -12.59
CA TYR A 248 -27.58 -6.38 -11.14
C TYR A 248 -28.90 -5.73 -10.73
N ARG A 249 -29.44 -4.80 -11.52
CA ARG A 249 -30.81 -4.26 -11.33
C ARG A 249 -31.86 -5.37 -11.32
N LYS A 250 -31.77 -6.29 -12.28
CA LYS A 250 -32.67 -7.47 -12.33
C LYS A 250 -32.52 -8.33 -11.09
N LEU A 251 -31.28 -8.63 -10.67
CA LEU A 251 -31.02 -9.42 -9.46
C LEU A 251 -31.53 -8.71 -8.18
N MET A 252 -31.42 -7.39 -8.09
CA MET A 252 -31.98 -6.62 -6.95
C MET A 252 -33.49 -6.71 -6.93
N ASN A 253 -34.15 -6.57 -8.10
CA ASN A 253 -35.59 -6.72 -8.20
C ASN A 253 -36.05 -8.12 -7.78
N GLU A 254 -35.39 -9.18 -8.23
CA GLU A 254 -35.68 -10.56 -7.82
C GLU A 254 -35.51 -10.78 -6.31
N LYS A 255 -34.54 -10.10 -5.69
CA LYS A 255 -34.30 -10.15 -4.24
C LYS A 255 -35.12 -9.13 -3.44
N GLN A 256 -35.95 -8.31 -4.09
CA GLN A 256 -36.72 -7.22 -3.49
C GLN A 256 -35.83 -6.23 -2.73
N TRP A 257 -34.66 -5.92 -3.30
CA TRP A 257 -33.75 -4.90 -2.79
C TRP A 257 -33.97 -3.58 -3.52
N GLU A 258 -33.97 -2.49 -2.76
CA GLU A 258 -34.06 -1.13 -3.30
C GLU A 258 -32.71 -0.73 -3.94
N VAL A 259 -32.80 0.01 -5.05
CA VAL A 259 -31.61 0.48 -5.78
C VAL A 259 -31.00 1.75 -5.21
N GLY A 260 -31.69 2.42 -4.24
CA GLY A 260 -31.33 3.73 -3.73
C GLY A 260 -31.94 4.89 -4.54
N GLU A 261 -31.94 6.11 -4.00
CA GLU A 261 -32.52 7.28 -4.66
C GLU A 261 -31.73 7.69 -5.92
N ASP A 262 -30.41 7.59 -5.87
CA ASP A 262 -29.45 7.87 -6.95
C ASP A 262 -28.76 6.60 -7.46
N GLU A 263 -29.38 5.44 -7.25
CA GLU A 263 -28.88 4.12 -7.65
C GLU A 263 -27.57 3.68 -6.95
N GLU A 264 -27.20 4.29 -5.84
CA GLU A 264 -25.97 3.99 -5.10
C GLU A 264 -25.87 2.51 -4.67
N GLU A 265 -26.99 1.92 -4.23
CA GLU A 265 -27.05 0.51 -3.83
C GLU A 265 -26.85 -0.42 -5.04
N LEU A 266 -27.33 -0.03 -6.22
CA LEU A 266 -27.10 -0.77 -7.46
C LEU A 266 -25.62 -0.74 -7.86
N PHE A 267 -24.98 0.43 -7.79
CA PHE A 267 -23.55 0.57 -8.08
C PHE A 267 -22.71 -0.25 -7.10
N GLU A 268 -22.99 -0.18 -5.80
CA GLU A 268 -22.31 -1.00 -4.79
C GLU A 268 -22.45 -2.48 -5.08
N TYR A 269 -23.64 -2.96 -5.44
CA TYR A 269 -23.84 -4.35 -5.77
C TYR A 269 -23.11 -4.77 -7.04
N ALA A 270 -23.10 -3.93 -8.07
CA ALA A 270 -22.41 -4.20 -9.33
C ALA A 270 -20.88 -4.22 -9.16
N MET A 271 -20.34 -3.32 -8.31
CA MET A 271 -18.90 -3.22 -8.05
C MET A 271 -18.39 -4.28 -7.08
N HIS A 272 -19.19 -4.66 -6.08
CA HIS A 272 -18.77 -5.53 -4.98
C HIS A 272 -19.80 -6.61 -4.65
N PRO A 273 -20.17 -7.49 -5.62
CA PRO A 273 -21.34 -8.37 -5.47
C PRO A 273 -21.27 -9.28 -4.24
N ALA A 274 -20.16 -9.92 -4.00
CA ALA A 274 -20.01 -10.84 -2.88
C ALA A 274 -20.06 -10.12 -1.51
N GLN A 275 -19.42 -8.95 -1.43
CA GLN A 275 -19.40 -8.13 -0.22
C GLN A 275 -20.78 -7.53 0.06
N TYR A 276 -21.45 -7.05 -0.98
CA TYR A 276 -22.79 -6.50 -0.88
C TYR A 276 -23.82 -7.56 -0.43
N GLU A 277 -23.78 -8.77 -1.00
CA GLU A 277 -24.62 -9.88 -0.53
C GLU A 277 -24.35 -10.27 0.92
N ALA A 278 -23.08 -10.32 1.34
CA ALA A 278 -22.72 -10.57 2.72
C ALA A 278 -23.21 -9.45 3.67
N TYR A 279 -23.20 -8.21 3.22
CA TYR A 279 -23.75 -7.06 3.94
C TYR A 279 -25.27 -7.17 4.07
N ARG A 280 -25.99 -7.34 2.97
CA ARG A 280 -27.47 -7.40 2.92
C ARG A 280 -28.04 -8.62 3.70
N SER A 281 -27.34 -9.76 3.68
CA SER A 281 -27.72 -10.94 4.47
C SER A 281 -27.42 -10.82 5.97
N GLY A 282 -26.73 -9.77 6.40
CA GLY A 282 -26.26 -9.61 7.78
C GLY A 282 -25.02 -10.46 8.12
N LYS A 283 -24.55 -11.32 7.22
CA LYS A 283 -23.39 -12.19 7.42
C LYS A 283 -22.12 -11.38 7.71
N ALA A 284 -21.86 -10.32 6.92
CA ALA A 284 -20.70 -9.46 7.13
C ALA A 284 -20.66 -8.86 8.55
N LYS A 285 -21.80 -8.43 9.09
CA LYS A 285 -21.90 -7.87 10.44
C LYS A 285 -21.55 -8.89 11.53
N VAL A 286 -22.01 -10.14 11.36
CA VAL A 286 -21.73 -11.22 12.31
C VAL A 286 -20.26 -11.61 12.27
N GLU A 287 -19.70 -11.79 11.07
CA GLU A 287 -18.28 -12.13 10.87
C GLU A 287 -17.35 -11.03 11.37
N PHE A 288 -17.66 -9.76 11.08
CA PHE A 288 -16.88 -8.61 11.57
C PHE A 288 -16.85 -8.57 13.11
N LYS A 289 -18.01 -8.71 13.79
CA LYS A 289 -18.05 -8.72 15.25
C LYS A 289 -17.24 -9.88 15.85
N ALA A 290 -17.30 -11.05 15.24
CA ALA A 290 -16.53 -12.22 15.67
C ALA A 290 -15.01 -12.00 15.48
N ASP A 291 -14.59 -11.43 14.32
CA ASP A 291 -13.19 -11.14 14.06
C ASP A 291 -12.63 -10.05 14.99
N VAL A 292 -13.37 -8.97 15.23
CA VAL A 292 -13.00 -7.93 16.21
C VAL A 292 -12.81 -8.52 17.59
N ALA A 293 -13.75 -9.36 18.06
CA ALA A 293 -13.65 -10.00 19.37
C ALA A 293 -12.40 -10.90 19.47
N LYS A 294 -12.14 -11.68 18.43
CA LYS A 294 -10.93 -12.51 18.33
C LYS A 294 -9.66 -11.68 18.40
N ARG A 295 -9.53 -10.62 17.60
CA ARG A 295 -8.35 -9.74 17.58
C ARG A 295 -8.13 -9.00 18.89
N LYS A 296 -9.21 -8.55 19.56
CA LYS A 296 -9.13 -7.96 20.91
C LYS A 296 -8.58 -8.98 21.92
N ALA A 297 -9.02 -10.22 21.87
CA ALA A 297 -8.52 -11.29 22.75
C ALA A 297 -7.04 -11.64 22.48
N GLU A 298 -6.64 -11.71 21.21
CA GLU A 298 -5.24 -11.93 20.80
C GLU A 298 -4.33 -10.80 21.30
N LYS A 299 -4.75 -9.55 21.13
CA LYS A 299 -4.00 -8.36 21.61
C LYS A 299 -3.86 -8.37 23.14
N ALA A 300 -4.91 -8.72 23.87
CA ALA A 300 -4.87 -8.82 25.33
C ALA A 300 -3.95 -9.95 25.84
N ASN A 301 -3.84 -11.04 25.08
CA ASN A 301 -2.95 -12.16 25.41
C ASN A 301 -1.49 -11.88 25.02
N ALA A 302 -1.24 -11.16 23.93
CA ALA A 302 0.12 -10.77 23.50
C ALA A 302 0.79 -9.81 24.51
N GLY A 303 0.03 -9.05 25.29
CA GLY A 303 0.52 -8.18 26.36
C GLY A 303 0.87 -8.89 27.67
N LYS A 304 0.61 -10.19 27.81
CA LYS A 304 1.03 -10.97 28.98
C LYS A 304 2.46 -11.45 28.77
N PRO A 305 3.43 -11.07 29.63
CA PRO A 305 4.78 -11.56 29.50
C PRO A 305 4.78 -13.07 29.70
N THR A 306 5.07 -13.83 28.67
CA THR A 306 5.56 -15.21 28.79
C THR A 306 6.96 -15.09 29.36
N VAL A 307 7.10 -15.20 30.67
CA VAL A 307 8.40 -15.28 31.32
C VAL A 307 8.92 -16.71 31.13
N PRO A 308 9.89 -16.94 30.25
CA PRO A 308 10.78 -18.07 30.44
C PRO A 308 11.69 -17.67 31.61
N ALA A 309 11.73 -18.47 32.65
CA ALA A 309 12.71 -18.31 33.71
C ALA A 309 14.11 -18.42 33.09
N THR A 310 14.73 -17.27 32.85
CA THR A 310 16.15 -17.21 32.48
C THR A 310 16.96 -17.18 33.78
N PRO A 311 17.99 -18.03 33.92
CA PRO A 311 18.88 -17.96 35.08
C PRO A 311 19.54 -16.58 35.09
N ALA A 312 19.62 -15.96 36.27
CA ALA A 312 20.22 -14.65 36.47
C ALA A 312 21.66 -14.63 35.94
N ALA A 313 21.89 -13.74 34.96
CA ALA A 313 23.25 -13.44 34.51
C ALA A 313 24.04 -12.72 35.63
N PRO A 314 25.34 -12.96 35.79
CA PRO A 314 26.16 -12.28 36.80
C PRO A 314 26.21 -10.78 36.50
N ALA A 315 26.18 -9.94 37.55
CA ALA A 315 26.19 -8.51 37.49
C ALA A 315 27.39 -7.97 36.66
N PRO A 316 27.18 -6.98 35.78
CA PRO A 316 28.27 -6.40 35.01
C PRO A 316 29.22 -5.60 35.93
N ALA A 317 30.52 -5.71 35.65
CA ALA A 317 31.57 -4.90 36.31
C ALA A 317 31.35 -3.41 36.08
N PRO A 318 31.75 -2.53 36.99
CA PRO A 318 31.51 -1.10 36.85
C PRO A 318 32.21 -0.52 35.61
N ALA A 319 31.45 0.20 34.81
CA ALA A 319 31.93 0.85 33.59
C ALA A 319 32.92 1.97 33.93
N ALA A 320 34.07 1.93 33.25
CA ALA A 320 35.01 3.04 33.30
C ALA A 320 34.38 4.32 32.72
N ALA A 321 34.54 5.45 33.40
CA ALA A 321 34.03 6.74 32.99
C ALA A 321 34.62 7.17 31.65
N LEU A 322 33.76 7.30 30.63
CA LEU A 322 34.10 7.92 29.35
C LEU A 322 34.18 9.44 29.55
N THR A 323 35.36 9.97 29.47
CA THR A 323 35.58 11.45 29.39
C THR A 323 35.21 11.93 28.00
N MET A 324 34.20 12.77 27.89
CA MET A 324 33.78 13.45 26.66
C MET A 324 34.82 14.50 26.25
N PRO A 325 35.20 14.58 24.96
CA PRO A 325 36.04 15.67 24.48
C PRO A 325 35.25 16.98 24.45
N THR A 326 35.85 18.05 24.94
CA THR A 326 35.26 19.38 25.15
C THR A 326 35.41 20.35 23.97
N THR A 327 35.54 19.88 22.75
CA THR A 327 35.65 20.77 21.58
C THR A 327 34.64 20.40 20.50
N PRO A 328 33.78 21.34 20.04
CA PRO A 328 32.88 21.08 18.93
C PRO A 328 33.66 21.02 17.61
N GLN A 329 33.59 19.88 16.91
CA GLN A 329 34.05 19.82 15.52
C GLN A 329 32.95 20.33 14.61
N VAL A 330 33.26 21.38 13.86
CA VAL A 330 32.41 21.87 12.76
C VAL A 330 32.56 20.90 11.60
N MET A 331 31.46 20.20 11.24
CA MET A 331 31.40 19.45 10.00
C MET A 331 31.20 20.44 8.85
N THR A 332 32.17 20.51 7.97
CA THR A 332 32.01 21.09 6.60
C THR A 332 31.49 20.01 5.68
N VAL A 333 30.35 20.30 5.02
CA VAL A 333 29.79 19.52 3.93
C VAL A 333 30.56 19.79 2.66
#